data_d007c1518d561a3242d1c59f6ed859e0
#
_entry.id   d007c1518d561a3242d1c59f6ed859e0
#
_cell.length_a   1.000
_cell.length_b   1.000
_cell.length_c   1.000
_cell.angle_alpha   90.00
_cell.angle_beta   90.00
_cell.angle_gamma   90.00
#
_symmetry.space_group_name_H-M   'P 1'
#
loop_
_entity.id
_entity.type
_entity.pdbx_description
1 polymer ?
#
loop_
_entity_poly.entity_id
_entity_poly.type
_entity_poly.pdbx_seq_one_letter_code
_entity_poly.pdbx_strand_id
1 'polypeptide(L)'
;MSTRIAFAAVLLLIRITMPTAIAAELTFNQALSAALQQSPALAASAARQESSRQLLIPAAELPDPTLNFGIENLPIEGMDRFRFDGDFMTMRRIGVMQQVPNRAKREAESGIAEAQLVLVTAQQNLSALQV
;
A
#
# COMPACT_ATOMS: atom_id res chain seq x y z
N MET A 1 -59.38 -37.31 9.37
CA MET A 1 -59.67 -35.90 9.04
C MET A 1 -58.95 -34.93 9.94
N SER A 2 -58.54 -35.28 11.13
CA SER A 2 -57.86 -34.34 12.11
C SER A 2 -56.40 -33.90 11.78
N THR A 3 -55.64 -34.77 11.16
CA THR A 3 -54.24 -34.48 10.82
C THR A 3 -54.04 -33.42 9.69
N ARG A 4 -54.99 -33.34 8.76
CA ARG A 4 -54.96 -32.36 7.67
C ARG A 4 -55.28 -30.91 8.13
N ILE A 5 -56.15 -30.83 9.18
CA ILE A 5 -56.52 -29.51 9.76
C ILE A 5 -55.36 -28.96 10.61
N ALA A 6 -54.62 -29.82 11.32
CA ALA A 6 -53.44 -29.42 12.10
C ALA A 6 -52.31 -28.90 11.22
N PHE A 7 -52.05 -29.47 10.04
CA PHE A 7 -51.04 -29.00 9.09
C PHE A 7 -51.41 -27.63 8.47
N ALA A 8 -52.68 -27.42 8.18
CA ALA A 8 -53.17 -26.14 7.66
C ALA A 8 -53.04 -25.01 8.69
N ALA A 9 -53.27 -25.28 9.97
CA ALA A 9 -53.16 -24.32 11.06
C ALA A 9 -51.68 -23.93 11.33
N VAL A 10 -50.75 -24.88 11.23
CA VAL A 10 -49.29 -24.61 11.39
C VAL A 10 -48.77 -23.77 10.22
N LEU A 11 -49.21 -24.04 8.99
CA LEU A 11 -48.84 -23.26 7.81
C LEU A 11 -49.41 -21.83 7.84
N LEU A 12 -50.58 -21.62 8.44
CA LEU A 12 -51.16 -20.30 8.61
C LEU A 12 -50.43 -19.47 9.70
N LEU A 13 -49.97 -20.12 10.77
CA LEU A 13 -49.21 -19.46 11.85
C LEU A 13 -47.82 -19.00 11.40
N ILE A 14 -47.17 -19.66 10.46
CA ILE A 14 -45.86 -19.28 9.93
C ILE A 14 -45.92 -17.97 9.09
N ARG A 15 -47.08 -17.64 8.55
CA ARG A 15 -47.26 -16.42 7.74
C ARG A 15 -47.39 -15.13 8.58
N ILE A 16 -47.68 -15.24 9.87
CA ILE A 16 -47.95 -14.07 10.74
C ILE A 16 -46.66 -13.49 11.33
N THR A 17 -45.53 -14.19 11.24
CA THR A 17 -44.23 -13.73 11.83
C THR A 17 -43.25 -13.17 10.81
N MET A 18 -43.67 -12.76 9.61
CA MET A 18 -42.78 -12.00 8.74
C MET A 18 -42.57 -10.60 9.35
N PRO A 19 -41.34 -10.25 9.79
CA PRO A 19 -41.10 -8.88 10.22
C PRO A 19 -41.34 -7.98 9.00
N THR A 20 -42.28 -7.06 9.11
CA THR A 20 -42.39 -5.95 8.18
C THR A 20 -41.08 -5.17 8.25
N ALA A 21 -40.24 -5.27 7.23
CA ALA A 21 -39.09 -4.41 7.09
C ALA A 21 -39.61 -2.98 6.98
N ILE A 22 -39.55 -2.22 8.07
CA ILE A 22 -39.78 -0.79 8.06
C ILE A 22 -38.60 -0.21 7.29
N ALA A 23 -38.82 0.12 6.03
CA ALA A 23 -37.84 0.92 5.26
C ALA A 23 -37.73 2.27 5.97
N ALA A 24 -36.65 2.49 6.71
CA ALA A 24 -36.36 3.81 7.25
C ALA A 24 -36.18 4.77 6.09
N GLU A 25 -36.91 5.89 6.08
CA GLU A 25 -36.75 6.94 5.08
C GLU A 25 -35.32 7.48 5.19
N LEU A 26 -34.52 7.23 4.17
CA LEU A 26 -33.14 7.70 4.11
C LEU A 26 -33.16 9.18 3.69
N THR A 27 -32.76 10.08 4.57
CA THR A 27 -32.65 11.49 4.22
C THR A 27 -31.44 11.73 3.31
N PHE A 28 -31.49 12.79 2.49
CA PHE A 28 -30.36 13.14 1.59
C PHE A 28 -29.03 13.26 2.34
N ASN A 29 -29.01 13.89 3.50
CA ASN A 29 -27.78 14.04 4.30
C ASN A 29 -27.26 12.70 4.81
N GLN A 30 -28.12 11.76 5.17
CA GLN A 30 -27.72 10.40 5.57
C GLN A 30 -27.16 9.62 4.38
N ALA A 31 -27.81 9.73 3.22
CA ALA A 31 -27.31 9.08 1.99
C ALA A 31 -25.93 9.64 1.60
N LEU A 32 -25.76 10.96 1.61
CA LEU A 32 -24.50 11.60 1.31
C LEU A 32 -23.39 11.20 2.29
N SER A 33 -23.67 11.23 3.60
CA SER A 33 -22.68 10.83 4.59
C SER A 33 -22.29 9.36 4.47
N ALA A 34 -23.24 8.47 4.18
CA ALA A 34 -22.98 7.06 3.92
C ALA A 34 -22.14 6.86 2.65
N ALA A 35 -22.44 7.58 1.56
CA ALA A 35 -21.67 7.54 0.33
C ALA A 35 -20.21 7.98 0.55
N LEU A 36 -19.99 9.08 1.27
CA LEU A 36 -18.64 9.56 1.60
C LEU A 36 -17.87 8.58 2.50
N GLN A 37 -18.52 7.99 3.49
CA GLN A 37 -17.87 7.06 4.42
C GLN A 37 -17.57 5.69 3.80
N GLN A 38 -18.41 5.23 2.89
CA GLN A 38 -18.30 3.90 2.29
C GLN A 38 -17.67 3.89 0.89
N SER A 39 -17.24 5.05 0.38
CA SER A 39 -16.64 5.15 -0.95
C SER A 39 -15.25 4.49 -1.01
N PRO A 40 -15.08 3.41 -1.79
CA PRO A 40 -13.75 2.81 -1.99
C PRO A 40 -12.79 3.76 -2.70
N ALA A 41 -13.31 4.67 -3.53
CA ALA A 41 -12.51 5.67 -4.22
C ALA A 41 -11.88 6.67 -3.25
N LEU A 42 -12.64 7.11 -2.23
CA LEU A 42 -12.12 8.00 -1.19
C LEU A 42 -11.11 7.27 -0.28
N ALA A 43 -11.37 6.03 0.08
CA ALA A 43 -10.42 5.22 0.84
C ALA A 43 -9.09 5.03 0.07
N ALA A 44 -9.16 4.75 -1.24
CA ALA A 44 -7.99 4.63 -2.09
C ALA A 44 -7.23 5.96 -2.23
N SER A 45 -7.93 7.10 -2.36
CA SER A 45 -7.30 8.42 -2.44
C SER A 45 -6.62 8.82 -1.13
N ALA A 46 -7.23 8.51 0.02
CA ALA A 46 -6.63 8.72 1.33
C ALA A 46 -5.36 7.87 1.54
N ALA A 47 -5.37 6.60 1.10
CA ALA A 47 -4.19 5.75 1.13
C ALA A 47 -3.05 6.27 0.24
N ARG A 48 -3.37 6.82 -0.94
CA ARG A 48 -2.37 7.48 -1.82
C ARG A 48 -1.78 8.72 -1.17
N GLN A 49 -2.59 9.54 -0.51
CA GLN A 49 -2.12 10.72 0.20
C GLN A 49 -1.17 10.33 1.33
N GLU A 50 -1.53 9.32 2.12
CA GLU A 50 -0.65 8.83 3.19
C GLU A 50 0.66 8.24 2.63
N SER A 51 0.60 7.48 1.54
CA SER A 51 1.80 6.99 0.84
C SER A 51 2.70 8.15 0.40
N SER A 52 2.15 9.22 -0.19
CA SER A 52 2.91 10.39 -0.61
C SER A 52 3.51 11.13 0.58
N ARG A 53 2.83 11.16 1.73
CA ARG A 53 3.37 11.74 2.97
C ARG A 53 4.56 10.96 3.50
N GLN A 54 4.50 9.64 3.45
CA GLN A 54 5.61 8.77 3.88
C GLN A 54 6.85 8.93 2.97
N LEU A 55 6.67 9.27 1.69
CA LEU A 55 7.78 9.51 0.76
C LEU A 55 8.57 10.80 1.05
N LEU A 56 8.05 11.72 1.87
CA LEU A 56 8.80 12.90 2.30
C LEU A 56 10.04 12.54 3.13
N ILE A 57 9.96 11.46 3.92
CA ILE A 57 11.05 11.02 4.81
C ILE A 57 12.28 10.61 3.98
N PRO A 58 12.21 9.61 3.10
CA PRO A 58 13.38 9.18 2.32
C PRO A 58 13.87 10.25 1.32
N ALA A 59 12.98 11.16 0.87
CA ALA A 59 13.38 12.25 -0.02
C ALA A 59 14.34 13.26 0.65
N ALA A 60 14.29 13.40 1.97
CA ALA A 60 15.15 14.27 2.73
C ALA A 60 16.44 13.58 3.23
N GLU A 61 16.46 12.25 3.26
CA GLU A 61 17.55 11.45 3.81
C GLU A 61 18.64 11.12 2.78
N LEU A 62 19.79 10.67 3.26
CA LEU A 62 20.82 10.12 2.39
C LEU A 62 20.44 8.70 1.98
N PRO A 63 20.78 8.28 0.75
CA PRO A 63 20.62 6.87 0.34
C PRO A 63 21.34 5.92 1.31
N ASP A 64 20.80 4.73 1.48
CA ASP A 64 21.40 3.73 2.36
C ASP A 64 22.80 3.32 1.93
N PRO A 65 23.71 3.04 2.88
CA PRO A 65 25.00 2.51 2.56
C PRO A 65 24.89 1.08 2.03
N THR A 66 25.66 0.78 1.00
CA THR A 66 25.74 -0.54 0.38
C THR A 66 26.98 -1.26 0.86
N LEU A 67 26.82 -2.44 1.47
CA LEU A 67 27.91 -3.34 1.81
C LEU A 67 28.23 -4.20 0.59
N ASN A 68 29.47 -4.12 0.10
CA ASN A 68 29.95 -4.91 -1.01
C ASN A 68 30.98 -5.94 -0.49
N PHE A 69 30.81 -7.17 -0.88
CA PHE A 69 31.81 -8.22 -0.66
C PHE A 69 31.96 -9.04 -1.93
N GLY A 70 33.18 -9.49 -2.18
CA GLY A 70 33.46 -10.22 -3.40
C GLY A 70 34.84 -10.86 -3.37
N ILE A 71 35.07 -11.70 -4.36
CA ILE A 71 36.35 -12.30 -4.67
C ILE A 71 36.71 -11.88 -6.07
N GLU A 72 37.88 -11.29 -6.24
CA GLU A 72 38.40 -10.85 -7.54
C GLU A 72 39.54 -11.76 -7.99
N ASN A 73 39.65 -11.94 -9.30
CA ASN A 73 40.67 -12.73 -9.95
C ASN A 73 40.75 -14.20 -9.48
N LEU A 74 39.57 -14.80 -9.15
CA LEU A 74 39.54 -16.22 -8.82
C LEU A 74 39.87 -17.03 -10.09
N PRO A 75 40.87 -17.93 -10.09
CA PRO A 75 41.17 -18.79 -11.23
C PRO A 75 39.96 -19.68 -11.57
N ILE A 76 39.52 -19.67 -12.82
CA ILE A 76 38.47 -20.54 -13.33
C ILE A 76 38.98 -21.73 -14.13
N GLU A 77 40.28 -21.73 -14.48
CA GLU A 77 40.99 -22.75 -15.24
C GLU A 77 42.33 -23.10 -14.58
N GLY A 78 42.94 -24.22 -15.00
CA GLY A 78 44.24 -24.66 -14.51
C GLY A 78 44.20 -25.45 -13.19
N MET A 79 45.38 -25.70 -12.64
CA MET A 79 45.55 -26.51 -11.39
C MET A 79 45.02 -25.82 -10.13
N ASP A 80 44.98 -24.50 -10.11
CA ASP A 80 44.49 -23.68 -9.00
C ASP A 80 43.01 -23.21 -9.20
N ARG A 81 42.30 -23.89 -10.07
CA ARG A 81 40.89 -23.62 -10.34
C ARG A 81 40.06 -23.62 -9.05
N PHE A 82 39.33 -22.48 -8.84
CA PHE A 82 38.48 -22.23 -7.66
C PHE A 82 39.20 -22.30 -6.31
N ARG A 83 40.52 -22.17 -6.29
CA ARG A 83 41.29 -22.05 -5.03
C ARG A 83 41.42 -20.59 -4.65
N PHE A 84 41.13 -20.26 -3.41
CA PHE A 84 41.19 -18.90 -2.87
C PHE A 84 42.60 -18.48 -2.40
N ASP A 85 43.50 -19.42 -2.34
CA ASP A 85 44.87 -19.30 -1.81
C ASP A 85 45.95 -19.79 -2.79
N GLY A 86 45.55 -20.27 -3.96
CA GLY A 86 46.48 -20.84 -4.96
C GLY A 86 47.11 -19.76 -5.84
N ASP A 87 46.50 -18.62 -6.02
CA ASP A 87 46.98 -17.55 -6.87
C ASP A 87 47.14 -16.25 -6.05
N PHE A 88 48.33 -15.63 -6.16
CA PHE A 88 48.61 -14.35 -5.49
C PHE A 88 47.77 -13.17 -6.01
N MET A 89 47.15 -13.30 -7.17
CA MET A 89 46.20 -12.31 -7.73
C MET A 89 44.81 -12.41 -7.16
N THR A 90 44.44 -13.53 -6.50
CA THR A 90 43.13 -13.68 -5.90
C THR A 90 42.97 -12.79 -4.67
N MET A 91 42.02 -11.86 -4.75
CA MET A 91 41.76 -10.91 -3.69
C MET A 91 40.36 -11.08 -3.12
N ARG A 92 40.24 -10.99 -1.81
CA ARG A 92 38.97 -10.87 -1.11
C ARG A 92 38.72 -9.41 -0.82
N ARG A 93 37.58 -8.90 -1.27
CA ARG A 93 37.19 -7.51 -1.06
C ARG A 93 35.98 -7.43 -0.15
N ILE A 94 36.06 -6.55 0.83
CA ILE A 94 34.93 -6.06 1.59
C ILE A 94 34.98 -4.55 1.57
N GLY A 95 33.86 -3.90 1.31
CA GLY A 95 33.79 -2.44 1.24
C GLY A 95 32.39 -1.93 1.55
N VAL A 96 32.33 -0.72 2.06
CA VAL A 96 31.10 0.04 2.24
C VAL A 96 31.11 1.21 1.29
N MET A 97 30.03 1.38 0.55
CA MET A 97 29.85 2.51 -0.36
C MET A 97 28.55 3.23 -0.01
N GLN A 98 28.62 4.54 0.16
CA GLN A 98 27.45 5.38 0.35
C GLN A 98 27.47 6.52 -0.64
N GLN A 99 26.37 6.74 -1.34
CA GLN A 99 26.17 7.92 -2.17
C GLN A 99 25.89 9.13 -1.28
N VAL A 100 26.59 10.23 -1.52
CA VAL A 100 26.32 11.51 -0.87
C VAL A 100 25.97 12.52 -1.97
N PRO A 101 24.69 12.62 -2.38
CA PRO A 101 24.25 13.61 -3.34
C PRO A 101 24.55 15.02 -2.82
N ASN A 102 24.80 15.95 -3.73
CA ASN A 102 25.01 17.34 -3.33
C ASN A 102 23.72 17.94 -2.72
N ARG A 103 23.88 19.02 -1.96
CA ARG A 103 22.77 19.65 -1.23
C ARG A 103 21.64 20.10 -2.16
N ALA A 104 21.99 20.73 -3.30
CA ALA A 104 20.98 21.22 -4.24
C ALA A 104 20.13 20.09 -4.83
N LYS A 105 20.73 18.91 -5.11
CA LYS A 105 19.99 17.74 -5.57
C LYS A 105 19.01 17.24 -4.51
N ARG A 106 19.41 17.14 -3.24
CA ARG A 106 18.54 16.71 -2.14
C ARG A 106 17.39 17.69 -1.91
N GLU A 107 17.67 19.00 -1.96
CA GLU A 107 16.63 20.02 -1.84
C GLU A 107 15.62 19.94 -3.00
N ALA A 108 16.09 19.65 -4.22
CA ALA A 108 15.19 19.44 -5.37
C ALA A 108 14.35 18.17 -5.22
N GLU A 109 14.92 17.07 -4.76
CA GLU A 109 14.18 15.80 -4.50
C GLU A 109 13.13 15.97 -3.41
N SER A 110 13.45 16.68 -2.31
CA SER A 110 12.50 17.04 -1.27
C SER A 110 11.36 17.92 -1.82
N GLY A 111 11.68 18.94 -2.62
CA GLY A 111 10.68 19.80 -3.26
C GLY A 111 9.76 19.05 -4.22
N ILE A 112 10.26 18.05 -4.94
CA ILE A 112 9.42 17.18 -5.79
C ILE A 112 8.45 16.36 -4.94
N ALA A 113 8.93 15.77 -3.83
CA ALA A 113 8.07 14.99 -2.94
C ALA A 113 6.98 15.85 -2.29
N GLU A 114 7.30 17.08 -1.88
CA GLU A 114 6.33 18.05 -1.35
C GLU A 114 5.28 18.43 -2.41
N ALA A 115 5.70 18.74 -3.63
CA ALA A 115 4.78 19.05 -4.73
C ALA A 115 3.87 17.87 -5.07
N GLN A 116 4.39 16.65 -5.00
CA GLN A 116 3.61 15.42 -5.19
C GLN A 116 2.53 15.26 -4.11
N LEU A 117 2.84 15.53 -2.85
CA LEU A 117 1.85 15.50 -1.76
C LEU A 117 0.73 16.52 -1.99
N VAL A 118 1.07 17.74 -2.42
CA VAL A 118 0.08 18.78 -2.75
C VAL A 118 -0.83 18.32 -3.89
N LEU A 119 -0.26 17.75 -4.95
CA LEU A 119 -1.03 17.21 -6.08
C LEU A 119 -2.01 16.12 -5.64
N VAL A 120 -1.55 15.14 -4.88
CA VAL A 120 -2.39 14.03 -4.41
C VAL A 120 -3.49 14.53 -3.47
N THR A 121 -3.20 15.53 -2.63
CA THR A 121 -4.19 16.17 -1.76
C THR A 121 -5.29 16.88 -2.58
N ALA A 122 -4.92 17.59 -3.65
CA ALA A 122 -5.88 18.20 -4.55
C ALA A 122 -6.75 17.15 -5.29
N GLN A 123 -6.14 16.04 -5.71
CA GLN A 123 -6.86 14.91 -6.32
C GLN A 123 -7.87 14.27 -5.36
N GLN A 124 -7.50 14.13 -4.08
CA GLN A 124 -8.42 13.63 -3.06
C GLN A 124 -9.63 14.53 -2.89
N ASN A 125 -9.42 15.85 -2.83
CA ASN A 125 -10.51 16.83 -2.75
C ASN A 125 -11.45 16.75 -3.97
N LEU A 126 -10.89 16.59 -5.17
CA LEU A 126 -11.69 16.37 -6.39
C LEU A 126 -12.50 15.08 -6.32
N SER A 127 -11.89 13.99 -5.83
CA SER A 127 -12.61 12.72 -5.67
C SER A 127 -13.78 12.83 -4.70
N ALA A 128 -13.66 13.64 -3.65
CA ALA A 128 -14.75 13.88 -2.70
C ALA A 128 -15.92 14.67 -3.31
N LEU A 129 -15.63 15.50 -4.31
CA LEU A 129 -16.68 16.25 -5.04
C LEU A 129 -17.42 15.42 -6.11
N GLN A 130 -16.88 14.24 -6.45
CA GLN A 130 -17.42 13.35 -7.49
C GLN A 130 -18.26 12.20 -6.91
N VAL A 131 -18.33 12.06 -5.60
CA VAL A 131 -19.17 11.09 -4.88
C VAL A 131 -20.55 11.68 -4.60
#